data_d0f24549a04f989bf96a50394760400b
#
_entry.id   d0f24549a04f989bf96a50394760400b
#
_cell.length_a   1.000
_cell.length_b   1.000
_cell.length_c   1.000
_cell.angle_alpha   90.00
_cell.angle_beta   90.00
_cell.angle_gamma   90.00
#
_symmetry.space_group_name_H-M   'P 1'
#
loop_
_entity.id
_entity.type
_entity.pdbx_description
1 polymer ?
#
loop_
_entity_poly.entity_id
_entity_poly.type
_entity_poly.pdbx_seq_one_letter_code
_entity_poly.pdbx_strand_id
1 'polypeptide(L)'
;KNWDLTMQFNGAFGHKIYNATSMTLNNMSNFPTYNILSGAQHLNNGKGIHDIQISDYWLEKGDYMNFEYASLGYTFTKDMLKWKFINNIHLSLSVNNICTLTGYKGLTPMINSATISGDNLGIDDKNIYPLSRTYTLSLSVNF
;
A
#
# COMPACT_ATOMS: atom_id res chain seq x y z
N LYS A 1 -1.74 27.70 -20.83
CA LYS A 1 -0.94 26.97 -19.81
C LYS A 1 -0.82 25.55 -20.27
N ASN A 2 0.40 25.09 -20.45
CA ASN A 2 0.66 23.79 -21.12
C ASN A 2 0.97 22.66 -20.14
N TRP A 3 1.03 22.95 -18.84
CA TRP A 3 1.25 21.97 -17.77
C TRP A 3 -0.07 21.55 -17.13
N ASP A 4 -0.19 20.29 -16.87
CA ASP A 4 -1.24 19.69 -16.04
C ASP A 4 -0.61 18.84 -14.93
N LEU A 5 -1.18 18.94 -13.75
CA LEU A 5 -0.81 18.18 -12.58
C LEU A 5 -2.06 17.60 -11.93
N THR A 6 -2.07 16.30 -11.73
CA THR A 6 -3.13 15.59 -11.01
C THR A 6 -2.52 14.86 -9.84
N MET A 7 -3.13 14.96 -8.67
CA MET A 7 -2.74 14.20 -7.47
C MET A 7 -3.99 13.63 -6.81
N GLN A 8 -3.89 12.40 -6.32
CA GLN A 8 -4.97 11.72 -5.63
C GLN A 8 -4.45 11.14 -4.32
N PHE A 9 -5.19 11.41 -3.26
CA PHE A 9 -4.96 10.90 -1.92
C PHE A 9 -6.20 10.16 -1.46
N ASN A 10 -6.00 9.10 -0.71
CA ASN A 10 -7.06 8.44 0.05
C ASN A 10 -6.58 8.12 1.45
N GLY A 11 -7.51 7.84 2.35
CA GLY A 11 -7.16 7.48 3.72
C GLY A 11 -8.37 7.01 4.49
N ALA A 12 -8.12 6.28 5.57
CA ALA A 12 -9.13 5.89 6.53
C ALA A 12 -8.56 6.06 7.94
N PHE A 13 -9.40 6.52 8.86
CA PHE A 13 -9.02 6.83 10.24
C PHE A 13 -10.05 6.30 11.21
N GLY A 14 -9.62 6.02 12.45
CA GLY A 14 -10.50 5.59 13.53
C GLY A 14 -10.86 4.09 13.50
N HIS A 15 -10.20 3.30 12.67
CA HIS A 15 -10.42 1.86 12.60
C HIS A 15 -9.23 1.08 13.21
N LYS A 16 -9.49 -0.17 13.50
CA LYS A 16 -8.49 -1.10 14.02
C LYS A 16 -8.37 -2.30 13.11
N ILE A 17 -7.18 -2.87 13.10
CA ILE A 17 -6.82 -4.05 12.32
C ILE A 17 -6.36 -5.13 13.29
N TYR A 18 -6.91 -6.33 13.15
CA TYR A 18 -6.42 -7.50 13.87
C TYR A 18 -5.26 -8.12 13.10
N ASN A 19 -4.05 -7.99 13.62
CA ASN A 19 -2.82 -8.43 12.97
C ASN A 19 -2.55 -9.92 13.25
N ALA A 20 -3.32 -10.81 12.61
CA ALA A 20 -3.15 -12.26 12.74
C ALA A 20 -1.84 -12.73 12.10
N THR A 21 -1.33 -11.99 11.13
CA THR A 21 0.01 -12.23 10.56
C THR A 21 1.10 -12.06 11.62
N SER A 22 1.11 -10.94 12.33
CA SER A 22 2.04 -10.70 13.44
C SER A 22 1.86 -11.72 14.56
N MET A 23 0.61 -12.05 14.91
CA MET A 23 0.30 -13.08 15.89
C MET A 23 0.98 -14.41 15.54
N THR A 24 0.85 -14.86 14.30
CA THR A 24 1.43 -16.15 13.87
C THR A 24 2.95 -16.10 13.79
N LEU A 25 3.53 -15.01 13.28
CA LEU A 25 4.97 -14.86 13.10
C LEU A 25 5.73 -14.63 14.43
N ASN A 26 5.04 -14.26 15.49
CA ASN A 26 5.61 -14.13 16.83
C ASN A 26 5.47 -15.39 17.68
N ASN A 27 4.88 -16.47 17.15
CA ASN A 27 4.74 -17.72 17.88
C ASN A 27 6.04 -18.52 17.85
N MET A 28 6.70 -18.58 18.99
CA MET A 28 7.96 -19.36 19.16
C MET A 28 7.77 -20.86 18.99
N SER A 29 6.57 -21.41 19.22
CA SER A 29 6.29 -22.83 18.99
C SER A 29 6.30 -23.21 17.53
N ASN A 30 6.24 -22.26 16.61
CA ASN A 30 6.36 -22.51 15.17
C ASN A 30 7.82 -22.75 14.71
N PHE A 31 8.79 -22.35 15.52
CA PHE A 31 10.21 -22.54 15.18
C PHE A 31 10.67 -23.96 15.59
N PRO A 32 11.46 -24.67 14.78
CA PRO A 32 12.06 -24.27 13.50
C PRO A 32 11.24 -24.61 12.25
N THR A 33 10.03 -25.14 12.39
CA THR A 33 9.22 -25.60 11.26
C THR A 33 8.84 -24.45 10.32
N TYR A 34 8.57 -23.26 10.89
CA TYR A 34 8.27 -22.04 10.15
C TYR A 34 9.19 -20.92 10.61
N ASN A 35 9.39 -19.93 9.71
CA ASN A 35 10.09 -18.71 10.07
C ASN A 35 9.26 -17.88 11.06
N ILE A 36 9.95 -17.25 12.00
CA ILE A 36 9.39 -16.31 12.97
C ILE A 36 10.06 -14.94 12.82
N LEU A 37 9.46 -13.90 13.37
CA LEU A 37 10.07 -12.58 13.42
C LEU A 37 11.31 -12.62 14.33
N SER A 38 12.38 -11.92 13.92
CA SER A 38 13.62 -11.83 14.69
C SER A 38 13.45 -11.26 16.10
N GLY A 39 12.40 -10.44 16.30
CA GLY A 39 12.06 -9.89 17.61
C GLY A 39 11.21 -10.80 18.50
N ALA A 40 10.69 -11.93 17.98
CA ALA A 40 9.75 -12.78 18.72
C ALA A 40 10.32 -13.31 20.04
N GLN A 41 11.61 -13.62 20.06
CA GLN A 41 12.32 -14.09 21.25
C GLN A 41 12.41 -13.06 22.39
N HIS A 42 12.31 -11.78 22.09
CA HIS A 42 12.39 -10.70 23.08
C HIS A 42 11.03 -10.35 23.68
N LEU A 43 9.94 -10.88 23.14
CA LEU A 43 8.62 -10.68 23.70
C LEU A 43 8.46 -11.39 25.05
N ASN A 44 7.46 -11.01 25.82
CA ASN A 44 7.16 -11.62 27.12
C ASN A 44 8.40 -11.64 28.06
N ASN A 45 9.04 -10.47 28.22
CA ASN A 45 10.25 -10.32 29.05
C ASN A 45 11.42 -11.25 28.65
N GLY A 46 11.61 -11.48 27.37
CA GLY A 46 12.70 -12.32 26.84
C GLY A 46 12.40 -13.81 26.85
N LYS A 47 11.17 -14.22 27.16
CA LYS A 47 10.77 -15.65 27.15
C LYS A 47 10.12 -16.06 25.83
N GLY A 48 9.78 -15.09 24.99
CA GLY A 48 8.96 -15.35 23.79
C GLY A 48 7.51 -15.70 24.13
N ILE A 49 6.71 -15.89 23.09
CA ILE A 49 5.31 -16.31 23.22
C ILE A 49 5.20 -17.69 22.58
N HIS A 50 4.88 -18.71 23.36
CA HIS A 50 4.76 -20.12 22.91
C HIS A 50 3.31 -20.56 22.75
N ASP A 51 2.41 -20.00 23.56
CA ASP A 51 0.98 -20.27 23.50
C ASP A 51 0.26 -18.99 23.10
N ILE A 52 -0.10 -18.92 21.85
CA ILE A 52 -0.76 -17.74 21.28
C ILE A 52 -2.27 -17.86 21.43
N GLN A 53 -2.84 -16.88 22.10
CA GLN A 53 -4.27 -16.72 22.25
C GLN A 53 -4.77 -15.51 21.47
N ILE A 54 -5.99 -15.61 20.95
CA ILE A 54 -6.71 -14.49 20.36
C ILE A 54 -6.97 -13.45 21.47
N SER A 55 -6.42 -12.26 21.29
CA SER A 55 -6.56 -11.17 22.27
C SER A 55 -6.43 -9.81 21.59
N ASP A 56 -6.78 -8.76 22.31
CA ASP A 56 -6.62 -7.37 21.90
C ASP A 56 -5.16 -6.92 21.81
N TYR A 57 -4.21 -7.71 22.30
CA TYR A 57 -2.78 -7.48 22.11
C TYR A 57 -2.37 -7.38 20.64
N TRP A 58 -3.07 -8.08 19.76
CA TRP A 58 -2.84 -8.09 18.32
C TRP A 58 -3.68 -7.08 17.56
N LEU A 59 -4.46 -6.26 18.28
CA LEU A 59 -5.34 -5.27 17.69
C LEU A 59 -4.60 -3.92 17.56
N GLU A 60 -4.20 -3.58 16.34
CA GLU A 60 -3.44 -2.37 16.03
C GLU A 60 -4.32 -1.27 15.44
N LYS A 61 -3.84 -0.01 15.50
CA LYS A 61 -4.49 1.10 14.79
C LYS A 61 -4.25 0.93 13.30
N GLY A 62 -5.33 1.01 12.52
CA GLY A 62 -5.31 0.90 11.08
C GLY A 62 -5.28 2.24 10.35
N ASP A 63 -5.14 3.35 11.06
CA ASP A 63 -5.13 4.69 10.45
C ASP A 63 -4.07 4.81 9.37
N TYR A 64 -4.47 5.34 8.22
CA TYR A 64 -3.53 5.59 7.13
C TYR A 64 -3.94 6.76 6.25
N MET A 65 -2.96 7.32 5.57
CA MET A 65 -3.11 8.24 4.46
C MET A 65 -2.23 7.76 3.31
N ASN A 66 -2.83 7.49 2.17
CA ASN A 66 -2.15 6.99 0.99
C ASN A 66 -2.08 8.06 -0.10
N PHE A 67 -0.89 8.33 -0.61
CA PHE A 67 -0.68 9.07 -1.85
C PHE A 67 -0.75 8.08 -3.01
N GLU A 68 -1.96 7.95 -3.56
CA GLU A 68 -2.30 6.89 -4.48
C GLU A 68 -1.77 7.14 -5.89
N TYR A 69 -1.89 8.38 -6.36
CA TYR A 69 -1.59 8.71 -7.74
C TYR A 69 -1.07 10.13 -7.88
N ALA A 70 -0.06 10.30 -8.74
CA ALA A 70 0.35 11.59 -9.27
C ALA A 70 0.64 11.49 -10.75
N SER A 71 0.25 12.51 -11.49
CA SER A 71 0.56 12.66 -12.92
C SER A 71 0.97 14.09 -13.20
N LEU A 72 2.08 14.24 -13.92
CA LEU A 72 2.54 15.51 -14.45
C LEU A 72 2.58 15.41 -15.97
N GLY A 73 1.82 16.26 -16.63
CA GLY A 73 1.72 16.32 -18.08
C GLY A 73 2.20 17.66 -18.65
N TYR A 74 2.62 17.61 -19.90
CA TYR A 74 2.96 18.78 -20.67
C TYR A 74 2.42 18.66 -22.10
N THR A 75 1.71 19.68 -22.57
CA THR A 75 1.16 19.75 -23.92
C THR A 75 1.98 20.71 -24.78
N PHE A 76 2.60 20.17 -25.81
CA PHE A 76 3.23 20.94 -26.88
C PHE A 76 2.15 21.31 -27.91
N THR A 77 1.88 22.59 -28.02
CA THR A 77 0.88 23.09 -28.96
C THR A 77 1.46 23.22 -30.39
N LYS A 78 0.58 23.29 -31.38
CA LYS A 78 0.95 23.48 -32.79
C LYS A 78 1.91 24.64 -33.01
N ASP A 79 1.69 25.76 -32.34
CA ASP A 79 2.54 26.95 -32.46
C ASP A 79 3.96 26.73 -31.95
N MET A 80 4.13 25.86 -30.97
CA MET A 80 5.44 25.48 -30.43
C MET A 80 6.16 24.50 -31.34
N LEU A 81 5.43 23.51 -31.89
CA LEU A 81 6.00 22.47 -32.74
C LEU A 81 6.34 22.95 -34.14
N LYS A 82 5.61 23.97 -34.63
CA LYS A 82 5.73 24.49 -36.01
C LYS A 82 5.55 23.42 -37.10
N TRP A 83 4.91 22.31 -36.77
CA TRP A 83 4.64 21.20 -37.70
C TRP A 83 3.25 21.37 -38.32
N LYS A 84 3.14 21.13 -39.62
CA LYS A 84 1.89 21.36 -40.36
C LYS A 84 0.83 20.28 -40.10
N PHE A 85 1.26 19.07 -39.77
CA PHE A 85 0.40 17.89 -39.69
C PHE A 85 0.02 17.50 -38.25
N ILE A 86 0.68 18.08 -37.24
CA ILE A 86 0.43 17.75 -35.84
C ILE A 86 -0.19 18.95 -35.13
N ASN A 87 -1.34 18.74 -34.53
CA ASN A 87 -2.03 19.80 -33.78
C ASN A 87 -1.47 19.95 -32.36
N ASN A 88 -1.23 18.85 -31.67
CA ASN A 88 -0.55 18.88 -30.37
C ASN A 88 0.10 17.52 -30.04
N ILE A 89 1.07 17.56 -29.14
CA ILE A 89 1.68 16.39 -28.52
C ILE A 89 1.53 16.56 -27.01
N HIS A 90 0.94 15.57 -26.35
CA HIS A 90 0.86 15.54 -24.89
C HIS A 90 1.76 14.43 -24.35
N LEU A 91 2.70 14.80 -23.50
CA LEU A 91 3.60 13.90 -22.78
C LEU A 91 3.26 13.93 -21.30
N SER A 92 3.01 12.80 -20.70
CA SER A 92 2.76 12.70 -19.26
C SER A 92 3.52 11.56 -18.58
N LEU A 93 3.97 11.83 -17.36
CA LEU A 93 4.54 10.85 -16.46
C LEU A 93 3.59 10.68 -15.28
N SER A 94 3.16 9.46 -15.02
CA SER A 94 2.32 9.16 -13.86
C SER A 94 2.94 8.07 -12.99
N VAL A 95 2.64 8.15 -11.70
CA VAL A 95 3.10 7.21 -10.68
C VAL A 95 1.89 6.79 -9.85
N ASN A 96 1.70 5.47 -9.70
CA ASN A 96 0.71 4.88 -8.80
C ASN A 96 1.38 4.33 -7.55
N ASN A 97 0.65 4.32 -6.43
CA ASN A 97 1.08 3.80 -5.13
C ASN A 97 2.40 4.43 -4.66
N ILE A 98 2.42 5.76 -4.56
CA ILE A 98 3.63 6.54 -4.26
C ILE A 98 4.12 6.26 -2.86
N CYS A 99 3.26 6.43 -1.85
CA CYS A 99 3.58 6.11 -0.47
C CYS A 99 2.31 5.99 0.38
N THR A 100 2.41 5.20 1.45
CA THR A 100 1.39 5.10 2.48
C THR A 100 1.98 5.53 3.82
N LEU A 101 1.35 6.52 4.43
CA LEU A 101 1.69 7.00 5.77
C LEU A 101 0.78 6.28 6.77
N THR A 102 1.36 5.46 7.65
CA THR A 102 0.61 4.67 8.63
C THR A 102 1.48 4.35 9.84
N GLY A 103 0.85 4.12 10.97
CA GLY A 103 1.47 3.54 12.16
C GLY A 103 1.27 2.03 12.29
N TYR A 104 0.55 1.41 11.34
CA TYR A 104 0.34 -0.02 11.30
C TYR A 104 1.64 -0.77 11.04
N LYS A 105 1.89 -1.88 11.74
CA LYS A 105 3.15 -2.63 11.68
C LYS A 105 3.15 -3.77 10.66
N GLY A 106 2.00 -4.08 10.08
CA GLY A 106 1.88 -5.07 9.00
C GLY A 106 2.32 -4.53 7.64
N LEU A 107 2.14 -5.32 6.59
CA LEU A 107 2.59 -4.99 5.23
C LEU A 107 1.82 -3.81 4.63
N THR A 108 0.53 -3.72 4.90
CA THR A 108 -0.34 -2.62 4.45
C THR A 108 -1.53 -2.48 5.37
N PRO A 109 -1.98 -1.26 5.71
CA PRO A 109 -3.21 -1.04 6.46
C PRO A 109 -4.46 -1.12 5.58
N MET A 110 -4.30 -1.16 4.27
CA MET A 110 -5.40 -1.28 3.31
C MET A 110 -5.82 -2.75 3.19
N ILE A 111 -6.37 -3.27 4.29
CA ILE A 111 -6.80 -4.65 4.37
C ILE A 111 -8.16 -4.78 3.74
N ASN A 112 -8.18 -5.37 2.57
CA ASN A 112 -9.38 -5.74 1.85
C ASN A 112 -9.43 -7.27 1.80
N SER A 113 -9.62 -7.89 2.96
CA SER A 113 -9.75 -9.34 3.04
C SER A 113 -11.12 -9.78 2.50
N ALA A 114 -11.34 -9.48 1.22
CA ALA A 114 -12.37 -10.15 0.42
C ALA A 114 -11.92 -11.57 0.08
N THR A 115 -11.13 -12.19 0.94
CA THR A 115 -10.72 -13.58 0.79
C THR A 115 -11.86 -14.49 1.20
N ILE A 116 -12.56 -14.98 0.21
CA ILE A 116 -13.34 -16.24 0.17
C ILE A 116 -14.64 -16.29 1.00
N SER A 117 -14.82 -15.51 2.04
CA SER A 117 -16.01 -15.64 2.92
C SER A 117 -16.55 -14.33 3.46
N GLY A 118 -16.31 -13.17 2.90
CA GLY A 118 -17.01 -11.92 3.29
C GLY A 118 -16.92 -11.46 4.77
N ASP A 119 -16.50 -12.32 5.68
CA ASP A 119 -16.65 -12.17 7.12
C ASP A 119 -15.38 -11.68 7.85
N ASN A 120 -14.25 -11.54 7.14
CA ASN A 120 -12.95 -11.22 7.75
C ASN A 120 -12.48 -9.79 7.48
N LEU A 121 -13.40 -8.85 7.43
CA LEU A 121 -13.05 -7.44 7.29
C LEU A 121 -12.22 -6.96 8.50
N GLY A 122 -11.05 -6.39 8.22
CA GLY A 122 -10.17 -5.87 9.26
C GLY A 122 -9.22 -6.89 9.89
N ILE A 123 -9.11 -8.10 9.34
CA ILE A 123 -8.14 -9.11 9.77
C ILE A 123 -7.02 -9.23 8.74
N ASP A 124 -5.78 -9.02 9.18
CA ASP A 124 -4.58 -9.28 8.39
C ASP A 124 -4.12 -10.72 8.65
N ASP A 125 -4.40 -11.62 7.70
CA ASP A 125 -4.19 -13.07 7.81
C ASP A 125 -3.13 -13.64 6.86
N LYS A 126 -2.12 -12.87 6.48
CA LYS A 126 -1.02 -13.22 5.55
C LYS A 126 -1.41 -13.26 4.07
N ASN A 127 -2.66 -13.02 3.70
CA ASN A 127 -3.12 -13.08 2.32
C ASN A 127 -3.01 -11.73 1.60
N ILE A 128 -2.41 -10.74 2.23
CA ILE A 128 -2.32 -9.39 1.71
C ILE A 128 -0.94 -9.17 1.10
N TYR A 129 -0.94 -8.85 -0.18
CA TYR A 129 0.27 -8.47 -0.88
C TYR A 129 0.43 -6.94 -0.88
N PRO A 130 1.64 -6.42 -0.60
CA PRO A 130 1.85 -4.97 -0.67
C PRO A 130 1.66 -4.46 -2.10
N LEU A 131 1.05 -3.27 -2.21
CA LEU A 131 0.84 -2.63 -3.49
C LEU A 131 2.16 -2.26 -4.15
N SER A 132 2.33 -2.65 -5.40
CA SER A 132 3.52 -2.29 -6.18
C SER A 132 3.41 -0.86 -6.69
N ARG A 133 4.56 -0.16 -6.72
CA ARG A 133 4.65 1.15 -7.35
C ARG A 133 4.80 0.99 -8.85
N THR A 134 3.98 1.71 -9.61
CA THR A 134 3.99 1.65 -11.07
C THR A 134 4.27 3.03 -11.65
N TYR A 135 5.21 3.10 -12.57
CA TYR A 135 5.53 4.31 -13.33
C TYR A 135 5.04 4.14 -14.75
N THR A 136 4.31 5.12 -15.26
CA THR A 136 3.77 5.10 -16.62
C THR A 136 4.16 6.37 -17.36
N LEU A 137 4.83 6.22 -18.50
CA LEU A 137 5.10 7.31 -19.43
C LEU A 137 4.08 7.19 -20.57
N SER A 138 3.33 8.25 -20.81
CA SER A 138 2.32 8.30 -21.86
C SER A 138 2.62 9.40 -22.86
N LEU A 139 2.48 9.07 -24.15
CA LEU A 139 2.60 9.99 -25.26
C LEU A 139 1.33 9.94 -26.10
N SER A 140 0.67 11.09 -26.24
CA SER A 140 -0.50 11.24 -27.12
C SER A 140 -0.18 12.26 -28.22
N VAL A 141 -0.46 11.90 -29.46
CA VAL A 141 -0.23 12.75 -30.63
C VAL A 141 -1.54 12.96 -31.36
N ASN A 142 -1.94 14.22 -31.54
CA ASN A 142 -3.14 14.62 -32.28
C ASN A 142 -2.74 15.27 -33.60
N PHE A 143 -3.31 14.75 -34.68
CA PHE A 143 -3.08 15.19 -36.05
C PHE A 143 -4.15 16.14 -36.55
#